data_2425fa5dd91e0565c08be09406fa4356
#
_entry.id   2425fa5dd91e0565c08be09406fa4356
#
_cell.length_a   1.000
_cell.length_b   1.000
_cell.length_c   1.000
_cell.angle_alpha   90.00
_cell.angle_beta   90.00
_cell.angle_gamma   90.00
#
_symmetry.space_group_name_H-M   'P 1'
#
loop_
_entity.id
_entity.type
_entity.pdbx_description
1 polymer ?
#
loop_
_entity_poly.entity_id
_entity_poly.type
_entity_poly.pdbx_seq_one_letter_code
_entity_poly.pdbx_strand_id
1 'polypeptide(L)'
;MVQHVCKDYDAWRPVFDEHATSRSGHGCKGEQVYRSVDDPNAVAVVMKWPSTDAAQGFMSDPSLADAMQRGGVVGPPTITIGEHIKPG
;
A
#
# COMPACT_ATOMS: atom_id res chain seq x y z
N MET A 1 -5.26 -4.78 1.31
CA MET A 1 -4.73 -3.97 2.43
C MET A 1 -3.26 -4.30 2.64
N VAL A 2 -2.44 -3.29 2.78
CA VAL A 2 -1.02 -3.41 3.07
C VAL A 2 -0.74 -2.73 4.40
N GLN A 3 -0.15 -3.46 5.34
CA GLN A 3 0.22 -2.93 6.65
C GLN A 3 1.73 -3.04 6.82
N HIS A 4 2.38 -1.96 7.23
CA HIS A 4 3.81 -1.94 7.47
C HIS A 4 4.19 -0.83 8.46
N VAL A 5 5.42 -0.92 8.95
CA VAL A 5 6.05 0.14 9.74
C VAL A 5 7.12 0.78 8.88
N CYS A 6 7.19 2.11 8.89
CA CYS A 6 8.27 2.84 8.21
C CYS A 6 9.15 3.53 9.25
N LYS A 7 10.37 3.89 8.84
CA LYS A 7 11.31 4.59 9.73
C LYS A 7 10.80 5.96 10.11
N ASP A 8 10.15 6.65 9.15
CA ASP A 8 9.60 7.99 9.33
C ASP A 8 8.47 8.19 8.33
N TYR A 9 7.25 8.38 8.83
CA TYR A 9 6.08 8.58 7.99
C TYR A 9 6.27 9.77 7.03
N ASP A 10 6.85 10.86 7.51
CA ASP A 10 7.02 12.07 6.69
C ASP A 10 7.97 11.84 5.52
N ALA A 11 8.91 10.92 5.65
CA ALA A 11 9.79 10.51 4.54
C ALA A 11 9.11 9.48 3.62
N TRP A 12 8.22 8.64 4.17
CA TRP A 12 7.49 7.63 3.42
C TRP A 12 6.41 8.24 2.51
N ARG A 13 5.69 9.25 3.00
CA ARG A 13 4.53 9.81 2.29
C ARG A 13 4.86 10.34 0.90
N PRO A 14 5.94 11.11 0.68
CA PRO A 14 6.28 11.57 -0.67
C PRO A 14 6.55 10.43 -1.65
N VAL A 15 7.20 9.35 -1.19
CA VAL A 15 7.48 8.17 -2.02
C VAL A 15 6.17 7.46 -2.39
N PHE A 16 5.25 7.35 -1.44
CA PHE A 16 3.92 6.79 -1.69
C PHE A 16 3.17 7.62 -2.75
N ASP A 17 3.21 8.94 -2.64
CA ASP A 17 2.53 9.83 -3.58
C ASP A 17 3.14 9.75 -4.98
N GLU A 18 4.47 9.66 -5.10
CA GLU A 18 5.14 9.47 -6.39
C GLU A 18 4.75 8.15 -7.05
N HIS A 19 4.45 7.13 -6.28
CA HIS A 19 4.10 5.81 -6.78
C HIS A 19 2.65 5.72 -7.25
N ALA A 20 1.87 6.79 -7.16
CA ALA A 20 0.47 6.83 -7.58
C ALA A 20 0.28 6.43 -9.04
N THR A 21 1.21 6.81 -9.92
CA THR A 21 1.17 6.47 -11.34
C THR A 21 1.21 4.96 -11.56
N SER A 22 2.03 4.24 -10.80
CA SER A 22 2.10 2.78 -10.87
C SER A 22 0.79 2.14 -10.39
N ARG A 23 0.20 2.66 -9.31
CA ARG A 23 -1.09 2.16 -8.83
C ARG A 23 -2.18 2.35 -9.89
N SER A 24 -2.27 3.54 -10.48
CA SER A 24 -3.23 3.83 -11.56
C SER A 24 -2.98 2.95 -12.77
N GLY A 25 -1.72 2.70 -13.12
CA GLY A 25 -1.34 1.87 -14.25
C GLY A 25 -1.78 0.41 -14.09
N HIS A 26 -1.93 -0.07 -12.85
CA HIS A 26 -2.47 -1.39 -12.56
C HIS A 26 -3.97 -1.39 -12.32
N GLY A 27 -4.65 -0.24 -12.48
CA GLY A 27 -6.10 -0.14 -12.38
C GLY A 27 -6.64 0.18 -11.00
N CYS A 28 -5.82 0.70 -10.10
CA CYS A 28 -6.28 1.09 -8.77
C CYS A 28 -7.39 2.14 -8.88
N LYS A 29 -8.52 1.89 -8.23
CA LYS A 29 -9.70 2.76 -8.27
C LYS A 29 -9.73 3.76 -7.13
N GLY A 30 -8.89 3.59 -6.15
CA GLY A 30 -8.81 4.49 -5.00
C GLY A 30 -8.00 3.87 -3.89
N GLU A 31 -7.48 4.72 -3.02
CA GLU A 31 -6.71 4.28 -1.86
C GLU A 31 -7.07 5.12 -0.64
N GLN A 32 -6.92 4.52 0.53
CA GLN A 32 -7.04 5.18 1.82
C GLN A 32 -5.83 4.82 2.67
N VAL A 33 -5.25 5.83 3.31
CA VAL A 33 -4.08 5.67 4.17
C VAL A 33 -4.49 5.92 5.61
N TYR A 34 -4.17 4.97 6.47
CA TYR A 34 -4.42 5.08 7.91
C TYR A 34 -3.09 5.02 8.66
N ARG A 35 -2.98 5.78 9.72
CA ARG A 35 -1.85 5.69 10.65
C ARG A 35 -2.37 5.17 11.98
N SER A 36 -1.56 4.36 12.65
CA SER A 36 -1.88 3.94 14.01
C SER A 36 -1.91 5.14 14.95
N VAL A 37 -2.90 5.17 15.85
CA VAL A 37 -2.96 6.22 16.87
C VAL A 37 -1.85 6.07 17.92
N ASP A 38 -1.28 4.87 18.05
CA ASP A 38 -0.24 4.56 19.02
C ASP A 38 1.16 4.73 18.44
N ASP A 39 1.32 4.53 17.13
CA ASP A 39 2.60 4.62 16.43
C ASP A 39 2.41 5.32 15.11
N PRO A 40 2.85 6.58 14.98
CA PRO A 40 2.66 7.36 13.74
C PRO A 40 3.42 6.79 12.54
N ASN A 41 4.34 5.86 12.74
CA ASN A 41 5.08 5.21 11.67
C ASN A 41 4.50 3.85 11.26
N ALA A 42 3.47 3.38 11.95
CA ALA A 42 2.73 2.19 11.57
C ALA A 42 1.56 2.61 10.65
N VAL A 43 1.57 2.11 9.42
CA VAL A 43 0.68 2.56 8.34
C VAL A 43 -0.11 1.39 7.79
N ALA A 44 -1.38 1.62 7.49
CA ALA A 44 -2.22 0.69 6.75
C ALA A 44 -2.74 1.40 5.51
N VAL A 45 -2.56 0.79 4.35
CA VAL A 45 -3.06 1.31 3.06
C VAL A 45 -4.11 0.37 2.54
N VAL A 46 -5.32 0.87 2.32
CA VAL A 46 -6.40 0.12 1.71
C VAL A 46 -6.58 0.60 0.28
N MET A 47 -6.45 -0.32 -0.68
CA MET A 47 -6.57 0.01 -2.09
C MET A 47 -7.71 -0.80 -2.71
N LYS A 48 -8.42 -0.17 -3.65
CA LYS A 48 -9.50 -0.82 -4.40
C LYS A 48 -9.03 -1.16 -5.80
N TRP A 49 -9.25 -2.41 -6.20
CA TRP A 49 -8.84 -2.93 -7.50
C TRP A 49 -10.03 -3.50 -8.26
N PRO A 50 -10.01 -3.47 -9.61
CA PRO A 50 -11.10 -4.02 -10.42
C PRO A 50 -11.18 -5.55 -10.34
N SER A 51 -10.09 -6.22 -9.96
CA SER A 51 -10.04 -7.67 -9.87
C SER A 51 -8.89 -8.10 -8.97
N THR A 52 -8.93 -9.35 -8.52
CA THR A 52 -7.82 -9.96 -7.79
C THR A 52 -6.55 -9.99 -8.63
N ASP A 53 -6.67 -10.26 -9.92
CA ASP A 53 -5.52 -10.30 -10.82
C ASP A 53 -4.83 -8.94 -10.91
N ALA A 54 -5.58 -7.84 -10.93
CA ALA A 54 -5.01 -6.49 -10.93
C ALA A 54 -4.24 -6.23 -9.64
N ALA A 55 -4.79 -6.61 -8.49
CA ALA A 55 -4.11 -6.46 -7.20
C ALA A 55 -2.83 -7.28 -7.15
N GLN A 56 -2.86 -8.53 -7.60
CA GLN A 56 -1.69 -9.39 -7.63
C GLN A 56 -0.62 -8.86 -8.58
N GLY A 57 -1.03 -8.32 -9.72
CA GLY A 57 -0.12 -7.71 -10.68
C GLY A 57 0.63 -6.53 -10.08
N PHE A 58 -0.06 -5.68 -9.33
CA PHE A 58 0.58 -4.58 -8.62
C PHE A 58 1.56 -5.08 -7.56
N MET A 59 1.15 -6.07 -6.75
CA MET A 59 2.02 -6.62 -5.70
C MET A 59 3.28 -7.28 -6.25
N SER A 60 3.24 -7.73 -7.51
CA SER A 60 4.38 -8.35 -8.19
C SER A 60 5.24 -7.36 -8.97
N ASP A 61 4.84 -6.10 -9.04
CA ASP A 61 5.58 -5.07 -9.78
C ASP A 61 6.90 -4.76 -9.05
N PRO A 62 8.06 -4.89 -9.72
CA PRO A 62 9.34 -4.58 -9.09
C PRO A 62 9.44 -3.14 -8.57
N SER A 63 8.71 -2.21 -9.16
CA SER A 63 8.71 -0.81 -8.70
C SER A 63 8.11 -0.66 -7.30
N LEU A 64 7.22 -1.57 -6.88
CA LEU A 64 6.66 -1.55 -5.54
C LEU A 64 7.73 -1.86 -4.49
N ALA A 65 8.55 -2.89 -4.71
CA ALA A 65 9.63 -3.23 -3.80
C ALA A 65 10.63 -2.09 -3.70
N ASP A 66 10.98 -1.47 -4.81
CA ASP A 66 11.86 -0.31 -4.85
C ASP A 66 11.26 0.87 -4.07
N ALA A 67 9.97 1.15 -4.28
CA ALA A 67 9.29 2.23 -3.57
C ALA A 67 9.27 1.99 -2.06
N MET A 68 9.01 0.75 -1.62
CA MET A 68 9.03 0.41 -0.20
C MET A 68 10.41 0.63 0.41
N GLN A 69 11.47 0.27 -0.30
CA GLN A 69 12.84 0.48 0.15
C GLN A 69 13.16 1.97 0.26
N ARG A 70 12.83 2.76 -0.76
CA ARG A 70 13.04 4.20 -0.75
C ARG A 70 12.21 4.89 0.33
N GLY A 71 11.02 4.39 0.60
CA GLY A 71 10.13 4.93 1.63
C GLY A 71 10.51 4.53 3.05
N GLY A 72 11.53 3.69 3.23
CA GLY A 72 12.01 3.30 4.55
C GLY A 72 11.11 2.30 5.27
N VAL A 73 10.43 1.41 4.54
CA VAL A 73 9.62 0.35 5.15
C VAL A 73 10.53 -0.62 5.90
N VAL A 74 10.20 -0.89 7.16
CA VAL A 74 10.98 -1.74 8.06
C VAL A 74 10.34 -3.12 8.12
N GLY A 75 11.12 -4.15 7.77
CA GLY A 75 10.65 -5.52 7.77
C GLY A 75 9.65 -5.82 6.65
N PRO A 76 9.18 -7.07 6.56
CA PRO A 76 8.22 -7.44 5.54
C PRO A 76 6.84 -6.85 5.84
N PRO A 77 6.14 -6.31 4.81
CA PRO A 77 4.77 -5.84 5.01
C PRO A 77 3.80 -7.01 5.16
N THR A 78 2.69 -6.75 5.87
CA THR A 78 1.56 -7.67 5.90
C THR A 78 0.61 -7.28 4.77
N ILE A 79 0.35 -8.21 3.86
CA ILE A 79 -0.49 -7.97 2.69
C ILE A 79 -1.71 -8.87 2.75
N THR A 80 -2.90 -8.28 2.60
CA THR A 80 -4.15 -9.03 2.53
C THR A 80 -4.89 -8.62 1.25
N ILE A 81 -5.13 -9.58 0.38
CA ILE A 81 -5.97 -9.40 -0.80
C ILE A 81 -7.29 -10.09 -0.50
N GLY A 82 -8.39 -9.33 -0.54
CA GLY A 82 -9.69 -9.85 -0.19
C GLY A 82 -10.79 -9.30 -1.07
N GLU A 83 -11.96 -9.87 -0.95
CA GLU A 83 -13.17 -9.43 -1.64
C GLU A 83 -14.06 -8.68 -0.66
N HIS A 84 -14.78 -7.67 -1.18
CA HIS A 84 -15.78 -6.99 -0.39
C HIS A 84 -16.95 -7.92 -0.16
N ILE A 85 -17.23 -8.22 1.11
CA ILE A 85 -18.39 -9.03 1.51
C ILE A 85 -19.38 -8.11 2.16
N LYS A 86 -20.64 -8.19 1.76
CA LYS A 86 -21.67 -7.37 2.37
C LYS A 86 -21.78 -7.68 3.86
N PRO A 87 -21.99 -6.67 4.71
CA PRO A 87 -22.28 -6.92 6.12
C PRO A 87 -23.51 -7.81 6.23
N GLY A 88 -23.39 -8.82 7.02
CA GLY A 88 -24.45 -9.79 7.23
C GLY A 88 -25.58 -9.27 8.08
#